data_83a69ab48eaa16d0d06ed7792e8e2fe9
#
_entry.id   83a69ab48eaa16d0d06ed7792e8e2fe9
#
_cell.length_a   1.000
_cell.length_b   1.000
_cell.length_c   1.000
_cell.angle_alpha   90.00
_cell.angle_beta   90.00
_cell.angle_gamma   90.00
#
_symmetry.space_group_name_H-M   'P 1'
#
loop_
_entity.id
_entity.type
_entity.pdbx_description
1 polymer ?
#
loop_
_entity_poly.entity_id
_entity_poly.type
_entity_poly.pdbx_seq_one_letter_code
_entity_poly.pdbx_strand_id
1 'polypeptide(L)'
;MTDAKGKIATRTAILDAAKKLFAAKGFGAATVRDICTEAGANIALVSRYFGSKSELYAEVCRSLFDGLAAPLAHLDSGISTAEDWRGNMREWIGHALRLMSATRSPAKEIAGIFRQEMFNPSPTCKYLRKTFMMPIFNCLKRLIEMGGSRSEAESLALMTRIWSQISFCAMPDETWRVPFRPAGMSKAAWISHVAENIAEDVFRKLEFKR
;
A
#
# COMPACT_ATOMS: atom_id res chain seq x y z
N MET A 1 15.14 -20.31 30.30
CA MET A 1 14.37 -20.28 29.03
C MET A 1 13.09 -19.42 29.09
N THR A 2 12.41 -19.28 30.24
CA THR A 2 11.16 -18.51 30.44
C THR A 2 11.33 -16.99 30.19
N ASP A 3 12.45 -16.38 30.61
CA ASP A 3 12.69 -14.93 30.50
C ASP A 3 12.90 -14.45 29.05
N ALA A 4 13.58 -15.24 28.23
CA ALA A 4 13.77 -14.92 26.81
C ALA A 4 12.44 -14.98 26.02
N LYS A 5 11.58 -15.94 26.33
CA LYS A 5 10.25 -16.08 25.70
C LYS A 5 9.32 -14.92 26.06
N GLY A 6 9.36 -14.48 27.32
CA GLY A 6 8.61 -13.31 27.78
C GLY A 6 9.06 -12.00 27.11
N LYS A 7 10.37 -11.82 26.95
CA LYS A 7 10.95 -10.65 26.24
C LYS A 7 10.53 -10.59 24.78
N ILE A 8 10.57 -11.72 24.07
CA ILE A 8 10.13 -11.81 22.66
C ILE A 8 8.64 -11.49 22.57
N ALA A 9 7.80 -12.06 23.43
CA ALA A 9 6.36 -11.81 23.44
C ALA A 9 6.04 -10.32 23.63
N THR A 10 6.70 -9.66 24.59
CA THR A 10 6.49 -8.22 24.84
C THR A 10 6.94 -7.35 23.66
N ARG A 11 8.09 -7.65 23.06
CA ARG A 11 8.58 -6.92 21.88
C ARG A 11 7.61 -7.03 20.70
N THR A 12 7.09 -8.23 20.45
CA THR A 12 6.08 -8.48 19.41
C THR A 12 4.80 -7.70 19.69
N ALA A 13 4.31 -7.72 20.94
CA ALA A 13 3.10 -6.99 21.33
C ALA A 13 3.24 -5.48 21.09
N ILE A 14 4.39 -4.89 21.42
CA ILE A 14 4.69 -3.48 21.14
C ILE A 14 4.69 -3.20 19.64
N LEU A 15 5.33 -4.06 18.84
CA LEU A 15 5.40 -3.90 17.38
C LEU A 15 4.00 -3.98 16.74
N ASP A 16 3.16 -4.90 17.18
CA ASP A 16 1.80 -5.08 16.64
C ASP A 16 0.86 -3.95 17.07
N ALA A 17 0.97 -3.44 18.30
CA ALA A 17 0.27 -2.24 18.74
C ALA A 17 0.73 -1.01 17.90
N ALA A 18 2.02 -0.87 17.66
CA ALA A 18 2.58 0.21 16.85
C ALA A 18 2.07 0.17 15.41
N LYS A 19 1.99 -1.00 14.76
CA LYS A 19 1.40 -1.17 13.42
C LYS A 19 0.00 -0.59 13.35
N LYS A 20 -0.87 -0.97 14.30
CA LYS A 20 -2.26 -0.49 14.36
C LYS A 20 -2.34 1.02 14.56
N LEU A 21 -1.61 1.56 15.53
CA LEU A 21 -1.69 2.96 15.89
C LEU A 21 -1.07 3.87 14.84
N PHE A 22 0.06 3.50 14.25
CA PHE A 22 0.65 4.26 13.15
C PHE A 22 -0.22 4.21 11.88
N ALA A 23 -0.85 3.09 11.60
CA ALA A 23 -1.79 2.99 10.48
C ALA A 23 -3.04 3.86 10.67
N ALA A 24 -3.53 3.97 11.91
CA ALA A 24 -4.74 4.72 12.23
C ALA A 24 -4.48 6.22 12.37
N LYS A 25 -3.42 6.61 13.11
CA LYS A 25 -3.16 8.00 13.54
C LYS A 25 -2.01 8.68 12.77
N GLY A 26 -1.18 7.91 12.05
CA GLY A 26 0.07 8.38 11.44
C GLY A 26 1.22 8.52 12.44
N PHE A 27 2.43 8.76 11.91
CA PHE A 27 3.63 8.92 12.72
C PHE A 27 3.52 10.10 13.70
N GLY A 28 2.99 11.24 13.26
CA GLY A 28 2.92 12.46 14.08
C GLY A 28 2.06 12.28 15.33
N ALA A 29 0.81 11.84 15.16
CA ALA A 29 -0.19 11.80 16.22
C ALA A 29 -0.12 10.55 17.13
N ALA A 30 0.43 9.43 16.66
CA ALA A 30 0.62 8.27 17.52
C ALA A 30 1.73 8.52 18.54
N THR A 31 1.45 8.33 19.85
CA THR A 31 2.44 8.50 20.92
C THR A 31 3.00 7.17 21.40
N VAL A 32 4.21 7.17 21.96
CA VAL A 32 4.80 5.99 22.60
C VAL A 32 3.93 5.52 23.78
N ARG A 33 3.29 6.46 24.46
CA ARG A 33 2.36 6.12 25.58
C ARG A 33 1.15 5.35 25.08
N ASP A 34 0.53 5.80 23.97
CA ASP A 34 -0.61 5.08 23.36
C ASP A 34 -0.22 3.66 22.97
N ILE A 35 0.96 3.51 22.34
CA ILE A 35 1.48 2.21 21.90
C ILE A 35 1.70 1.30 23.11
N CYS A 36 2.29 1.81 24.19
CA CYS A 36 2.52 1.03 25.40
C CYS A 36 1.20 0.64 26.09
N THR A 37 0.22 1.53 26.13
CA THR A 37 -1.11 1.24 26.67
C THR A 37 -1.79 0.11 25.88
N GLU A 38 -1.78 0.20 24.54
CA GLU A 38 -2.35 -0.82 23.68
C GLU A 38 -1.62 -2.17 23.80
N ALA A 39 -0.28 -2.14 23.99
CA ALA A 39 0.54 -3.35 24.13
C ALA A 39 0.55 -3.94 25.55
N GLY A 40 -0.02 -3.27 26.56
CA GLY A 40 0.14 -3.65 27.95
C GLY A 40 1.61 -3.61 28.43
N ALA A 41 2.41 -2.68 27.92
CA ALA A 41 3.85 -2.61 28.15
C ALA A 41 4.28 -1.31 28.84
N ASN A 42 5.45 -1.34 29.48
CA ASN A 42 6.05 -0.15 30.07
C ASN A 42 6.79 0.68 28.99
N ILE A 43 6.70 2.01 29.07
CA ILE A 43 7.37 2.96 28.17
C ILE A 43 8.89 2.70 28.06
N ALA A 44 9.55 2.36 29.17
CA ALA A 44 10.97 2.03 29.18
C ALA A 44 11.35 0.86 28.25
N LEU A 45 10.40 -0.06 27.98
CA LEU A 45 10.64 -1.19 27.09
C LEU A 45 10.69 -0.76 25.61
N VAL A 46 10.01 0.31 25.22
CA VAL A 46 10.12 0.84 23.85
C VAL A 46 11.53 1.36 23.61
N SER A 47 12.06 2.18 24.52
CA SER A 47 13.44 2.66 24.43
C SER A 47 14.46 1.52 24.45
N ARG A 48 14.21 0.48 25.26
CA ARG A 48 15.11 -0.68 25.36
C ARG A 48 15.10 -1.57 24.11
N TYR A 49 13.93 -1.80 23.48
CA TYR A 49 13.79 -2.73 22.36
C TYR A 49 13.96 -2.07 20.99
N PHE A 50 13.60 -0.81 20.89
CA PHE A 50 13.49 -0.11 19.61
C PHE A 50 14.29 1.20 19.58
N GLY A 51 14.79 1.70 20.71
CA GLY A 51 15.51 2.96 20.82
C GLY A 51 14.56 4.16 20.89
N SER A 52 14.04 4.58 19.74
CA SER A 52 13.18 5.75 19.62
C SER A 52 11.85 5.43 18.92
N LYS A 53 10.89 6.38 18.96
CA LYS A 53 9.65 6.31 18.18
C LYS A 53 9.94 6.20 16.67
N SER A 54 10.96 6.90 16.19
CA SER A 54 11.36 6.86 14.77
C SER A 54 11.92 5.50 14.37
N GLU A 55 12.72 4.88 15.22
CA GLU A 55 13.27 3.54 14.98
C GLU A 55 12.18 2.46 15.06
N LEU A 56 11.26 2.56 16.03
CA LEU A 56 10.08 1.71 16.10
C LEU A 56 9.24 1.85 14.81
N TYR A 57 9.00 3.07 14.34
CA TYR A 57 8.25 3.29 13.11
C TYR A 57 8.97 2.72 11.88
N ALA A 58 10.27 2.92 11.78
CA ALA A 58 11.07 2.33 10.70
C ALA A 58 11.02 0.80 10.72
N GLU A 59 11.00 0.17 11.90
CA GLU A 59 10.85 -1.28 12.00
C GLU A 59 9.43 -1.75 11.63
N VAL A 60 8.40 -1.02 12.02
CA VAL A 60 7.02 -1.26 11.56
C VAL A 60 6.97 -1.23 10.04
N CYS A 61 7.52 -0.19 9.41
CA CYS A 61 7.55 -0.06 7.96
C CYS A 61 8.30 -1.22 7.30
N ARG A 62 9.48 -1.58 7.78
CA ARG A 62 10.20 -2.76 7.27
C ARG A 62 9.36 -4.02 7.39
N SER A 63 8.78 -4.28 8.55
CA SER A 63 8.01 -5.50 8.80
C SER A 63 6.75 -5.66 7.93
N LEU A 64 6.21 -4.56 7.42
CA LEU A 64 4.99 -4.55 6.61
C LEU A 64 5.28 -4.44 5.10
N PHE A 65 6.33 -3.74 4.71
CA PHE A 65 6.57 -3.38 3.30
C PHE A 65 7.72 -4.15 2.65
N ASP A 66 8.63 -4.79 3.43
CA ASP A 66 9.72 -5.56 2.85
C ASP A 66 9.17 -6.75 2.05
N GLY A 67 9.61 -6.86 0.81
CA GLY A 67 9.15 -7.89 -0.13
C GLY A 67 7.76 -7.66 -0.74
N LEU A 68 6.97 -6.70 -0.23
CA LEU A 68 5.59 -6.47 -0.69
C LEU A 68 5.53 -5.94 -2.13
N ALA A 69 6.56 -5.25 -2.58
CA ALA A 69 6.64 -4.73 -3.95
C ALA A 69 6.91 -5.84 -4.98
N ALA A 70 7.54 -6.94 -4.58
CA ALA A 70 8.03 -7.96 -5.51
C ALA A 70 6.97 -8.53 -6.47
N PRO A 71 5.75 -8.90 -6.04
CA PRO A 71 4.73 -9.42 -6.94
C PRO A 71 4.32 -8.44 -8.05
N LEU A 72 4.37 -7.13 -7.77
CA LEU A 72 3.96 -6.08 -8.72
C LEU A 72 5.13 -5.50 -9.51
N ALA A 73 6.34 -5.54 -8.95
CA ALA A 73 7.51 -4.87 -9.54
C ALA A 73 8.05 -5.55 -10.80
N HIS A 74 7.57 -6.75 -11.13
CA HIS A 74 8.06 -7.59 -12.23
C HIS A 74 6.98 -8.01 -13.24
N LEU A 75 5.76 -7.46 -13.13
CA LEU A 75 4.66 -7.77 -14.05
C LEU A 75 4.92 -7.28 -15.49
N ASP A 76 5.92 -6.45 -15.70
CA ASP A 76 6.39 -6.01 -17.02
C ASP A 76 7.39 -6.98 -17.69
N SER A 77 7.83 -8.02 -16.98
CA SER A 77 8.75 -9.02 -17.51
C SER A 77 8.03 -10.21 -18.16
N GLY A 78 8.66 -10.79 -19.18
CA GLY A 78 8.12 -11.98 -19.86
C GLY A 78 6.91 -11.73 -20.76
N ILE A 79 6.54 -10.49 -21.03
CA ILE A 79 5.42 -10.11 -21.89
C ILE A 79 5.84 -10.33 -23.36
N SER A 80 5.12 -11.18 -24.06
CA SER A 80 5.36 -11.48 -25.49
C SER A 80 4.15 -11.22 -26.39
N THR A 81 2.96 -11.19 -25.82
CA THR A 81 1.69 -11.00 -26.52
C THR A 81 0.88 -9.83 -25.95
N ALA A 82 -0.07 -9.34 -26.74
CA ALA A 82 -1.05 -8.35 -26.27
C ALA A 82 -1.92 -8.90 -25.12
N GLU A 83 -2.15 -10.19 -25.09
CA GLU A 83 -2.93 -10.85 -24.04
C GLU A 83 -2.15 -10.87 -22.71
N ASP A 84 -0.86 -11.24 -22.75
CA ASP A 84 0.03 -11.15 -21.58
C ASP A 84 0.04 -9.73 -21.01
N TRP A 85 0.22 -8.72 -21.86
CA TRP A 85 0.22 -7.32 -21.47
C TRP A 85 -1.08 -6.89 -20.79
N ARG A 86 -2.24 -7.24 -21.39
CA ARG A 86 -3.56 -6.95 -20.80
C ARG A 86 -3.76 -7.66 -19.48
N GLY A 87 -3.35 -8.92 -19.38
CA GLY A 87 -3.40 -9.73 -18.16
C GLY A 87 -2.61 -9.06 -17.02
N ASN A 88 -1.35 -8.72 -17.30
CA ASN A 88 -0.46 -8.11 -16.32
C ASN A 88 -0.90 -6.71 -15.89
N MET A 89 -1.47 -5.92 -16.81
CA MET A 89 -2.06 -4.62 -16.47
C MET A 89 -3.27 -4.78 -15.55
N ARG A 90 -4.19 -5.73 -15.82
CA ARG A 90 -5.32 -6.05 -14.94
C ARG A 90 -4.86 -6.52 -13.56
N GLU A 91 -3.84 -7.38 -13.53
CA GLU A 91 -3.28 -7.88 -12.28
C GLU A 91 -2.68 -6.74 -11.44
N TRP A 92 -1.92 -5.84 -12.06
CA TRP A 92 -1.35 -4.69 -11.37
C TRP A 92 -2.45 -3.79 -10.75
N ILE A 93 -3.45 -3.41 -11.53
CA ILE A 93 -4.56 -2.55 -11.09
C ILE A 93 -5.36 -3.26 -9.98
N GLY A 94 -5.72 -4.51 -10.20
CA GLY A 94 -6.49 -5.31 -9.25
C GLY A 94 -5.76 -5.51 -7.92
N HIS A 95 -4.46 -5.79 -7.95
CA HIS A 95 -3.66 -5.94 -6.74
C HIS A 95 -3.55 -4.63 -5.95
N ALA A 96 -3.23 -3.54 -6.64
CA ALA A 96 -3.14 -2.22 -6.00
C ALA A 96 -4.47 -1.80 -5.35
N LEU A 97 -5.60 -2.01 -6.03
CA LEU A 97 -6.93 -1.74 -5.48
C LEU A 97 -7.24 -2.62 -4.26
N ARG A 98 -6.99 -3.92 -4.34
CA ARG A 98 -7.21 -4.85 -3.21
C ARG A 98 -6.37 -4.46 -1.99
N LEU A 99 -5.09 -4.14 -2.21
CA LEU A 99 -4.21 -3.72 -1.14
C LEU A 99 -4.69 -2.42 -0.49
N MET A 100 -4.97 -1.40 -1.30
CA MET A 100 -5.36 -0.07 -0.80
C MET A 100 -6.75 -0.03 -0.17
N SER A 101 -7.66 -0.94 -0.54
CA SER A 101 -9.01 -1.06 0.01
C SER A 101 -9.15 -2.11 1.11
N ALA A 102 -8.04 -2.71 1.56
CA ALA A 102 -8.04 -3.77 2.54
C ALA A 102 -8.62 -3.35 3.90
N THR A 103 -9.38 -4.25 4.50
CA THR A 103 -10.01 -4.06 5.82
C THR A 103 -9.49 -5.02 6.89
N ARG A 104 -8.64 -5.97 6.50
CA ARG A 104 -8.06 -6.99 7.39
C ARG A 104 -6.54 -6.86 7.43
N SER A 105 -5.97 -7.12 8.59
CA SER A 105 -4.52 -7.16 8.80
C SER A 105 -3.87 -8.30 8.00
N PRO A 106 -2.63 -8.15 7.52
CA PRO A 106 -1.77 -6.96 7.65
C PRO A 106 -2.04 -5.88 6.57
N ALA A 107 -2.80 -6.18 5.54
CA ALA A 107 -3.01 -5.27 4.41
C ALA A 107 -3.74 -3.96 4.83
N LYS A 108 -4.57 -4.02 5.88
CA LYS A 108 -5.21 -2.83 6.46
C LYS A 108 -4.18 -1.84 7.01
N GLU A 109 -3.19 -2.34 7.74
CA GLU A 109 -2.12 -1.52 8.32
C GLU A 109 -1.23 -0.93 7.23
N ILE A 110 -0.91 -1.71 6.20
CA ILE A 110 -0.16 -1.26 5.02
C ILE A 110 -0.88 -0.10 4.34
N ALA A 111 -2.16 -0.27 4.01
CA ALA A 111 -2.98 0.77 3.41
C ALA A 111 -3.10 2.01 4.31
N GLY A 112 -3.22 1.82 5.63
CA GLY A 112 -3.28 2.88 6.62
C GLY A 112 -2.00 3.71 6.65
N ILE A 113 -0.85 3.07 6.81
CA ILE A 113 0.46 3.73 6.83
C ILE A 113 0.69 4.46 5.50
N PHE A 114 0.39 3.80 4.38
CA PHE A 114 0.57 4.41 3.07
C PHE A 114 -0.23 5.71 2.92
N ARG A 115 -1.51 5.72 3.34
CA ARG A 115 -2.34 6.95 3.34
C ARG A 115 -1.75 8.04 4.22
N GLN A 116 -1.30 7.68 5.43
CA GLN A 116 -0.70 8.66 6.34
C GLN A 116 0.56 9.29 5.73
N GLU A 117 1.42 8.49 5.11
CA GLU A 117 2.63 8.97 4.45
C GLU A 117 2.36 9.85 3.22
N MET A 118 1.24 9.63 2.52
CA MET A 118 0.84 10.49 1.40
C MET A 118 0.48 11.91 1.83
N PHE A 119 -0.18 12.07 2.97
CA PHE A 119 -0.68 13.37 3.44
C PHE A 119 0.19 14.00 4.51
N ASN A 120 0.88 13.20 5.31
CA ASN A 120 1.72 13.62 6.42
C ASN A 120 3.04 12.84 6.43
N PRO A 121 3.99 13.14 5.52
CA PRO A 121 5.21 12.37 5.36
C PRO A 121 6.06 12.35 6.65
N SER A 122 6.45 11.16 7.08
CA SER A 122 7.38 10.94 8.18
C SER A 122 8.85 10.96 7.73
N PRO A 123 9.83 10.96 8.65
CA PRO A 123 11.23 10.76 8.30
C PRO A 123 11.50 9.45 7.52
N THR A 124 10.64 8.44 7.67
CA THR A 124 10.75 7.13 7.01
C THR A 124 10.17 7.13 5.58
N CYS A 125 9.47 8.19 5.17
CA CYS A 125 8.84 8.29 3.84
C CYS A 125 9.81 8.02 2.68
N LYS A 126 11.05 8.50 2.78
CA LYS A 126 12.09 8.26 1.75
C LYS A 126 12.40 6.76 1.57
N TYR A 127 12.42 6.01 2.68
CA TYR A 127 12.61 4.56 2.64
C TYR A 127 11.43 3.88 1.93
N LEU A 128 10.19 4.14 2.34
CA LEU A 128 9.00 3.56 1.72
C LEU A 128 8.90 3.91 0.23
N ARG A 129 9.22 5.15 -0.13
CA ARG A 129 9.27 5.56 -1.54
C ARG A 129 10.25 4.72 -2.34
N LYS A 130 11.48 4.53 -1.84
CA LYS A 130 12.54 3.81 -2.55
C LYS A 130 12.26 2.30 -2.64
N THR A 131 11.84 1.68 -1.53
CA THR A 131 11.75 0.21 -1.42
C THR A 131 10.40 -0.36 -1.83
N PHE A 132 9.34 0.43 -1.76
CA PHE A 132 7.98 -0.03 -2.05
C PHE A 132 7.37 0.70 -3.25
N MET A 133 7.25 2.04 -3.19
CA MET A 133 6.49 2.77 -4.22
C MET A 133 7.17 2.78 -5.58
N MET A 134 8.46 3.13 -5.63
CA MET A 134 9.15 3.28 -6.91
C MET A 134 9.24 2.00 -7.73
N PRO A 135 9.53 0.81 -7.15
CA PRO A 135 9.50 -0.43 -7.92
C PRO A 135 8.14 -0.70 -8.57
N ILE A 136 7.05 -0.49 -7.83
CA ILE A 136 5.68 -0.70 -8.30
C ILE A 136 5.31 0.30 -9.40
N PHE A 137 5.60 1.58 -9.20
CA PHE A 137 5.29 2.61 -10.19
C PHE A 137 6.15 2.52 -11.45
N ASN A 138 7.42 2.13 -11.33
CA ASN A 138 8.27 1.89 -12.49
C ASN A 138 7.74 0.73 -13.34
N CYS A 139 7.23 -0.34 -12.72
CA CYS A 139 6.57 -1.41 -13.45
C CYS A 139 5.32 -0.90 -14.18
N LEU A 140 4.45 -0.14 -13.52
CA LEU A 140 3.28 0.45 -14.18
C LEU A 140 3.69 1.35 -15.35
N LYS A 141 4.73 2.17 -15.18
CA LYS A 141 5.27 3.03 -16.24
C LYS A 141 5.66 2.19 -17.46
N ARG A 142 6.44 1.12 -17.25
CA ARG A 142 6.87 0.24 -18.35
C ARG A 142 5.70 -0.47 -19.02
N LEU A 143 4.70 -0.94 -18.26
CA LEU A 143 3.47 -1.51 -18.83
C LEU A 143 2.72 -0.51 -19.72
N ILE A 144 2.65 0.77 -19.32
CA ILE A 144 2.04 1.84 -20.11
C ILE A 144 2.86 2.12 -21.38
N GLU A 145 4.18 2.17 -21.29
CA GLU A 145 5.09 2.38 -22.42
C GLU A 145 4.99 1.24 -23.44
N MET A 146 4.93 -0.01 -22.99
CA MET A 146 4.68 -1.19 -23.84
C MET A 146 3.31 -1.12 -24.56
N GLY A 147 2.33 -0.47 -23.97
CA GLY A 147 1.04 -0.17 -24.56
C GLY A 147 1.08 0.98 -25.58
N GLY A 148 2.27 1.45 -25.95
CA GLY A 148 2.44 2.43 -27.03
C GLY A 148 2.23 3.89 -26.65
N SER A 149 2.41 4.24 -25.37
CA SER A 149 2.50 5.64 -24.95
C SER A 149 3.58 6.37 -25.75
N ARG A 150 3.26 7.58 -26.22
CA ARG A 150 4.09 8.32 -27.18
C ARG A 150 5.15 9.21 -26.54
N SER A 151 5.00 9.49 -25.25
CA SER A 151 5.93 10.35 -24.51
C SER A 151 5.92 10.03 -23.01
N GLU A 152 6.98 10.45 -22.31
CA GLU A 152 7.04 10.35 -20.85
C GLU A 152 5.90 11.13 -20.16
N ALA A 153 5.56 12.30 -20.68
CA ALA A 153 4.45 13.10 -20.15
C ALA A 153 3.11 12.39 -20.26
N GLU A 154 2.86 11.69 -21.39
CA GLU A 154 1.65 10.88 -21.56
C GLU A 154 1.62 9.68 -20.60
N SER A 155 2.76 8.99 -20.44
CA SER A 155 2.89 7.89 -19.47
C SER A 155 2.60 8.35 -18.04
N LEU A 156 3.19 9.46 -17.61
CA LEU A 156 3.00 10.02 -16.28
C LEU A 156 1.56 10.51 -16.06
N ALA A 157 0.95 11.13 -17.07
CA ALA A 157 -0.45 11.56 -17.00
C ALA A 157 -1.41 10.35 -16.83
N LEU A 158 -1.15 9.26 -17.57
CA LEU A 158 -1.95 8.04 -17.45
C LEU A 158 -1.72 7.34 -16.11
N MET A 159 -0.48 7.26 -15.64
CA MET A 159 -0.17 6.79 -14.28
C MET A 159 -0.93 7.58 -13.21
N THR A 160 -0.94 8.91 -13.32
CA THR A 160 -1.66 9.79 -12.39
C THR A 160 -3.17 9.50 -12.39
N ARG A 161 -3.76 9.27 -13.56
CA ARG A 161 -5.19 8.91 -13.68
C ARG A 161 -5.50 7.57 -13.02
N ILE A 162 -4.71 6.53 -13.31
CA ILE A 162 -4.87 5.20 -12.71
C ILE A 162 -4.74 5.31 -11.18
N TRP A 163 -3.68 5.97 -10.73
CA TRP A 163 -3.39 6.09 -9.30
C TRP A 163 -4.42 6.91 -8.54
N SER A 164 -4.96 7.99 -9.12
CA SER A 164 -6.00 8.80 -8.48
C SER A 164 -7.28 8.00 -8.24
N GLN A 165 -7.68 7.16 -9.18
CA GLN A 165 -8.85 6.28 -9.03
C GLN A 165 -8.62 5.22 -7.94
N ILE A 166 -7.43 4.59 -7.92
CA ILE A 166 -7.05 3.63 -6.88
C ILE A 166 -7.03 4.30 -5.50
N SER A 167 -6.44 5.48 -5.40
CA SER A 167 -6.32 6.23 -4.14
C SER A 167 -7.69 6.68 -3.62
N PHE A 168 -8.61 7.06 -4.49
CA PHE A 168 -9.98 7.37 -4.10
C PHE A 168 -10.69 6.15 -3.50
N CYS A 169 -10.55 4.98 -4.11
CA CYS A 169 -11.09 3.73 -3.57
C CYS A 169 -10.46 3.31 -2.24
N ALA A 170 -9.27 3.83 -1.94
CA ALA A 170 -8.55 3.58 -0.69
C ALA A 170 -9.05 4.42 0.50
N MET A 171 -9.92 5.38 0.29
CA MET A 171 -10.45 6.21 1.39
C MET A 171 -11.15 5.35 2.43
N PRO A 172 -10.82 5.52 3.73
CA PRO A 172 -11.25 4.59 4.78
C PRO A 172 -12.72 4.74 5.12
N ASP A 173 -13.29 5.92 4.91
CA ASP A 173 -14.62 6.24 5.38
C ASP A 173 -15.68 5.82 4.35
N GLU A 174 -16.66 5.06 4.84
CA GLU A 174 -17.83 4.69 4.07
C GLU A 174 -18.65 5.93 3.67
N THR A 175 -18.63 7.00 4.45
CA THR A 175 -19.34 8.25 4.18
C THR A 175 -18.97 8.83 2.81
N TRP A 176 -17.69 8.81 2.44
CA TRP A 176 -17.23 9.32 1.16
C TRP A 176 -17.39 8.34 -0.01
N ARG A 177 -17.42 7.02 0.28
CA ARG A 177 -17.48 5.97 -0.75
C ARG A 177 -18.90 5.46 -1.03
N VAL A 178 -19.77 5.50 -0.03
CA VAL A 178 -21.16 5.01 -0.16
C VAL A 178 -21.92 5.64 -1.33
N PRO A 179 -21.82 6.96 -1.59
CA PRO A 179 -22.50 7.57 -2.73
C PRO A 179 -22.08 7.03 -4.10
N PHE A 180 -20.88 6.44 -4.20
CA PHE A 180 -20.29 5.94 -5.45
C PHE A 180 -20.37 4.42 -5.60
N ARG A 181 -20.93 3.72 -4.62
CA ARG A 181 -21.16 2.27 -4.69
C ARG A 181 -22.66 2.00 -4.84
N PRO A 182 -23.07 1.26 -5.89
CA PRO A 182 -24.48 0.92 -6.08
C PRO A 182 -25.08 0.20 -4.86
N ALA A 183 -26.33 0.53 -4.51
CA ALA A 183 -27.04 -0.14 -3.44
C ALA A 183 -27.10 -1.66 -3.70
N GLY A 184 -26.84 -2.45 -2.65
CA GLY A 184 -26.85 -3.92 -2.74
C GLY A 184 -25.54 -4.53 -3.28
N MET A 185 -24.61 -3.76 -3.83
CA MET A 185 -23.33 -4.29 -4.29
C MET A 185 -22.35 -4.45 -3.10
N SER A 186 -21.74 -5.62 -2.96
CA SER A 186 -20.70 -5.81 -1.95
C SER A 186 -19.45 -4.97 -2.25
N LYS A 187 -18.65 -4.65 -1.21
CA LYS A 187 -17.40 -3.92 -1.39
C LYS A 187 -16.43 -4.66 -2.34
N ALA A 188 -16.34 -5.97 -2.22
CA ALA A 188 -15.46 -6.78 -3.07
C ALA A 188 -15.88 -6.73 -4.54
N ALA A 189 -17.18 -6.88 -4.82
CA ALA A 189 -17.71 -6.77 -6.17
C ALA A 189 -17.49 -5.37 -6.76
N TRP A 190 -17.69 -4.33 -5.95
CA TRP A 190 -17.42 -2.95 -6.36
C TRP A 190 -15.94 -2.72 -6.72
N ILE A 191 -15.01 -3.19 -5.89
CA ILE A 191 -13.57 -3.07 -6.15
C ILE A 191 -13.18 -3.82 -7.43
N SER A 192 -13.72 -5.01 -7.67
CA SER A 192 -13.48 -5.76 -8.91
C SER A 192 -14.04 -5.03 -10.13
N HIS A 193 -15.24 -4.46 -10.02
CA HIS A 193 -15.86 -3.66 -11.08
C HIS A 193 -15.03 -2.40 -11.41
N VAL A 194 -14.55 -1.68 -10.40
CA VAL A 194 -13.67 -0.52 -10.60
C VAL A 194 -12.35 -0.93 -11.25
N ALA A 195 -11.75 -2.05 -10.83
CA ALA A 195 -10.51 -2.55 -11.42
C ALA A 195 -10.66 -2.81 -12.92
N GLU A 196 -11.74 -3.47 -13.33
CA GLU A 196 -12.00 -3.75 -14.75
C GLU A 196 -12.26 -2.46 -15.55
N ASN A 197 -13.03 -1.51 -15.01
CA ASN A 197 -13.25 -0.24 -15.69
C ASN A 197 -11.96 0.57 -15.89
N ILE A 198 -11.06 0.59 -14.88
CA ILE A 198 -9.76 1.25 -15.01
C ILE A 198 -8.94 0.55 -16.12
N ALA A 199 -8.91 -0.78 -16.15
CA ALA A 199 -8.19 -1.54 -17.15
C ALA A 199 -8.75 -1.29 -18.57
N GLU A 200 -10.05 -1.33 -18.75
CA GLU A 200 -10.70 -1.05 -20.04
C GLU A 200 -10.45 0.38 -20.52
N ASP A 201 -10.40 1.37 -19.62
CA ASP A 201 -10.03 2.76 -19.96
C ASP A 201 -8.58 2.85 -20.45
N VAL A 202 -7.67 2.07 -19.87
CA VAL A 202 -6.28 1.96 -20.36
C VAL A 202 -6.24 1.33 -21.74
N PHE A 203 -6.95 0.21 -21.96
CA PHE A 203 -6.94 -0.54 -23.22
C PHE A 203 -7.61 0.22 -24.37
N ARG A 204 -8.53 1.14 -24.11
CA ARG A 204 -9.08 2.04 -25.12
C ARG A 204 -8.08 3.10 -25.59
N LYS A 205 -7.07 3.41 -24.82
CA LYS A 205 -6.06 4.44 -25.10
C LYS A 205 -4.76 3.88 -25.63
N LEU A 206 -4.44 2.67 -25.23
CA LEU A 206 -3.17 2.03 -25.51
C LEU A 206 -3.40 0.71 -26.25
N GLU A 207 -2.54 0.47 -27.25
CA GLU A 207 -2.44 -0.79 -27.98
C GLU A 207 -1.03 -1.33 -27.81
N PHE A 208 -0.92 -2.60 -27.42
CA PHE A 208 0.36 -3.26 -27.21
C PHE A 208 1.21 -3.16 -28.50
N LYS A 209 2.42 -2.62 -28.36
CA LYS A 209 3.41 -2.55 -29.43
C LYS A 209 4.62 -3.39 -29.01
N ARG A 210 5.03 -4.28 -29.91
CA ARG A 210 6.28 -5.04 -29.77
C ARG A 210 7.49 -4.13 -29.99
#